data_cf243350ea509657fc2aea17ba563c31
#
_entry.id   cf243350ea509657fc2aea17ba563c31
#
_cell.length_a   1.000
_cell.length_b   1.000
_cell.length_c   1.000
_cell.angle_alpha   90.00
_cell.angle_beta   90.00
_cell.angle_gamma   90.00
#
_symmetry.space_group_name_H-M   'P 1'
#
loop_
_entity.id
_entity.type
_entity.pdbx_description
1 polymer ?
#
loop_
_entity_poly.entity_id
_entity_poly.type
_entity_poly.pdbx_seq_one_letter_code
_entity_poly.pdbx_strand_id
1 'polypeptide(L)'
;MEFINNTSFHTLIHRTALDNDCIAMAIMCRITYDVLDDESLKISKDQEWGLHQTFWESEYGPMDTDDVYAKGGIDLMVFGSAKALNGLPVTESEVVVNINNKPIHKIKVYGKRTWKSFLGSLSISAPEPFTEIPLTLHNAFGGTAKWDGLEIPYPANPYGKGYYHKKEEAIGNVLPNIEHYNNRITKWNSWQEPAGITSFPIMSIKAKNNLVLNEEKSKIEKLKLKFFNSAFPELIIEEVNIMDTISIEGVTESNQFAFNIPSNNLEIDIILGDKKLKRKMNIDQIGVIPDKKKVFISYRFPFRYTINPMEIREFSLNTTA
;
A
#
# COMPACT_ATOMS: atom_id res chain seq x y z
N MET A 1 -0.64 -32.03 -6.63
CA MET A 1 0.22 -31.04 -5.96
C MET A 1 -0.27 -30.88 -4.54
N GLU A 2 0.59 -31.04 -3.59
CA GLU A 2 0.31 -30.88 -2.17
C GLU A 2 1.08 -29.68 -1.63
N PHE A 3 0.45 -28.89 -0.76
CA PHE A 3 1.09 -27.81 -0.01
C PHE A 3 0.90 -28.06 1.48
N ILE A 4 2.01 -28.06 2.22
CA ILE A 4 2.05 -28.29 3.65
C ILE A 4 2.57 -27.03 4.33
N ASN A 5 1.76 -26.41 5.18
CA ASN A 5 2.17 -25.30 6.01
C ASN A 5 2.58 -25.84 7.39
N ASN A 6 3.88 -25.92 7.66
CA ASN A 6 4.43 -26.34 8.95
C ASN A 6 4.60 -25.17 9.94
N THR A 7 4.00 -24.00 9.63
CA THR A 7 4.01 -22.81 10.48
C THR A 7 2.61 -22.51 11.00
N SER A 8 2.51 -21.60 11.96
CA SER A 8 1.22 -21.08 12.44
C SER A 8 0.76 -19.80 11.68
N PHE A 9 1.49 -19.39 10.63
CA PHE A 9 1.23 -18.13 9.93
C PHE A 9 0.22 -18.28 8.81
N HIS A 10 -0.42 -17.17 8.44
CA HIS A 10 -1.33 -17.12 7.28
C HIS A 10 -0.58 -17.36 5.98
N THR A 11 -1.12 -18.26 5.17
CA THR A 11 -0.58 -18.57 3.84
C THR A 11 -1.64 -18.42 2.77
N LEU A 12 -1.21 -18.05 1.57
CA LEU A 12 -2.02 -17.98 0.37
C LEU A 12 -1.22 -18.53 -0.82
N ILE A 13 -1.88 -19.25 -1.71
CA ILE A 13 -1.27 -19.80 -2.92
C ILE A 13 -1.94 -19.18 -4.14
N HIS A 14 -1.19 -18.40 -4.89
CA HIS A 14 -1.57 -18.01 -6.25
C HIS A 14 -1.21 -19.11 -7.23
N ARG A 15 -2.09 -19.41 -8.18
CA ARG A 15 -1.85 -20.38 -9.23
C ARG A 15 -2.57 -20.00 -10.51
N THR A 16 -1.83 -19.90 -11.60
CA THR A 16 -2.39 -19.64 -12.94
C THR A 16 -1.68 -20.44 -14.00
N ALA A 17 -2.42 -20.90 -15.01
CA ALA A 17 -1.84 -21.50 -16.20
C ALA A 17 -1.26 -20.39 -17.08
N LEU A 18 -0.01 -20.54 -17.53
CA LEU A 18 0.62 -19.66 -18.50
C LEU A 18 0.40 -20.16 -19.93
N ASP A 19 0.43 -21.49 -20.10
CA ASP A 19 0.16 -22.21 -21.33
C ASP A 19 -0.35 -23.64 -20.97
N ASN A 20 -0.46 -24.53 -21.95
CA ASN A 20 -0.98 -25.89 -21.75
C ASN A 20 -0.17 -26.72 -20.75
N ASP A 21 1.12 -26.46 -20.62
CA ASP A 21 2.06 -27.30 -19.87
C ASP A 21 2.79 -26.54 -18.75
N CYS A 22 2.60 -25.22 -18.63
CA CYS A 22 3.33 -24.41 -17.68
C CYS A 22 2.39 -23.71 -16.67
N ILE A 23 2.69 -23.87 -15.39
CA ILE A 23 2.01 -23.21 -14.28
C ILE A 23 2.93 -22.16 -13.66
N ALA A 24 2.42 -20.94 -13.52
CA ALA A 24 2.97 -19.95 -12.62
C ALA A 24 2.30 -20.09 -11.23
N MET A 25 3.09 -20.20 -10.20
CA MET A 25 2.64 -20.33 -8.82
C MET A 25 3.41 -19.37 -7.92
N ALA A 26 2.75 -18.82 -6.92
CA ALA A 26 3.41 -18.12 -5.83
C ALA A 26 2.86 -18.61 -4.50
N ILE A 27 3.75 -18.88 -3.56
CA ILE A 27 3.44 -19.16 -2.17
C ILE A 27 3.67 -17.87 -1.41
N MET A 28 2.69 -17.46 -0.63
CA MET A 28 2.75 -16.27 0.22
C MET A 28 2.58 -16.66 1.67
N CYS A 29 3.31 -15.96 2.56
CA CYS A 29 3.19 -16.09 3.99
C CYS A 29 3.22 -14.68 4.60
N ARG A 30 2.33 -14.39 5.57
CA ARG A 30 2.30 -13.13 6.29
C ARG A 30 2.50 -13.37 7.77
N ILE A 31 3.38 -12.57 8.38
CA ILE A 31 3.68 -12.60 9.81
C ILE A 31 3.41 -11.21 10.38
N THR A 32 2.63 -11.16 11.44
CA THR A 32 2.43 -9.94 12.24
C THR A 32 3.43 -9.92 13.40
N TYR A 33 4.04 -8.77 13.62
CA TYR A 33 5.02 -8.53 14.67
C TYR A 33 4.55 -7.41 15.60
N ASP A 34 4.87 -7.52 16.88
CA ASP A 34 4.83 -6.44 17.85
C ASP A 34 6.16 -5.67 17.79
N VAL A 35 6.07 -4.33 17.77
CA VAL A 35 7.26 -3.45 17.81
C VAL A 35 7.61 -3.20 19.26
N LEU A 36 8.83 -3.55 19.66
CA LEU A 36 9.33 -3.36 21.01
C LEU A 36 9.95 -1.97 21.18
N ASP A 37 10.20 -1.57 22.43
CA ASP A 37 10.74 -0.25 22.76
C ASP A 37 12.18 -0.04 22.26
N ASP A 38 12.91 -1.10 21.95
CA ASP A 38 14.24 -1.09 21.32
C ASP A 38 14.18 -1.14 19.79
N GLU A 39 13.01 -0.92 19.21
CA GLU A 39 12.73 -0.96 17.75
C GLU A 39 12.88 -2.35 17.13
N SER A 40 13.14 -3.40 17.91
CA SER A 40 13.15 -4.77 17.42
C SER A 40 11.72 -5.28 17.20
N LEU A 41 11.58 -6.27 16.29
CA LEU A 41 10.33 -6.93 15.98
C LEU A 41 10.25 -8.30 16.64
N LYS A 42 9.19 -8.54 17.42
CA LYS A 42 8.84 -9.84 17.99
C LYS A 42 7.58 -10.37 17.31
N ILE A 43 7.59 -11.66 16.92
CA ILE A 43 6.39 -12.30 16.37
C ILE A 43 5.23 -12.10 17.35
N SER A 44 4.16 -11.46 16.89
CA SER A 44 2.97 -11.23 17.69
C SER A 44 2.22 -12.54 17.93
N LYS A 45 1.63 -12.67 19.11
CA LYS A 45 0.68 -13.76 19.39
C LYS A 45 -0.60 -13.61 18.54
N ASP A 46 -0.90 -12.39 18.15
CA ASP A 46 -2.07 -11.97 17.43
C ASP A 46 -1.75 -11.79 15.94
N GLN A 47 -2.13 -12.77 15.13
CA GLN A 47 -1.89 -12.79 13.69
C GLN A 47 -3.14 -12.29 12.94
N GLU A 48 -3.65 -11.09 13.31
CA GLU A 48 -4.95 -10.57 12.84
C GLU A 48 -4.98 -10.16 11.37
N TRP A 49 -3.82 -9.84 10.77
CA TRP A 49 -3.73 -9.44 9.37
C TRP A 49 -3.54 -10.64 8.46
N GLY A 50 -4.67 -11.15 7.92
CA GLY A 50 -4.66 -12.26 6.97
C GLY A 50 -4.22 -11.85 5.55
N LEU A 51 -4.09 -12.85 4.67
CA LEU A 51 -3.89 -12.69 3.23
C LEU A 51 -5.24 -12.84 2.52
N HIS A 52 -5.53 -11.95 1.56
CA HIS A 52 -6.83 -11.88 0.88
C HIS A 52 -6.73 -12.17 -0.62
N GLN A 53 -7.65 -13.01 -1.12
CA GLN A 53 -7.72 -13.38 -2.55
C GLN A 53 -8.37 -12.32 -3.42
N THR A 54 -9.15 -11.40 -2.84
CA THR A 54 -9.88 -10.37 -3.56
C THR A 54 -9.65 -9.01 -2.94
N PHE A 55 -10.03 -7.96 -3.62
CA PHE A 55 -10.16 -6.62 -3.02
C PHE A 55 -11.08 -6.68 -1.80
N TRP A 56 -10.72 -5.94 -0.76
CA TRP A 56 -11.47 -5.91 0.49
C TRP A 56 -11.40 -4.54 1.15
N GLU A 57 -12.32 -4.28 2.08
CA GLU A 57 -12.36 -3.05 2.84
C GLU A 57 -11.83 -3.30 4.25
N SER A 58 -10.85 -2.51 4.67
CA SER A 58 -10.29 -2.52 6.01
C SER A 58 -10.76 -1.30 6.81
N GLU A 59 -10.47 -1.27 8.10
CA GLU A 59 -10.67 -0.08 8.94
C GLU A 59 -9.86 1.15 8.44
N TYR A 60 -8.86 0.94 7.58
CA TYR A 60 -8.02 2.00 6.98
C TYR A 60 -8.38 2.30 5.53
N GLY A 61 -9.51 1.79 5.05
CA GLY A 61 -10.02 1.97 3.69
C GLY A 61 -9.73 0.78 2.76
N PRO A 62 -9.91 1.00 1.44
CA PRO A 62 -9.86 -0.06 0.46
C PRO A 62 -8.45 -0.66 0.32
N MET A 63 -8.41 -1.98 0.26
CA MET A 63 -7.20 -2.78 0.17
C MET A 63 -7.17 -3.59 -1.12
N ASP A 64 -5.97 -3.76 -1.66
CA ASP A 64 -5.73 -4.59 -2.83
C ASP A 64 -5.72 -6.08 -2.47
N THR A 65 -5.82 -6.94 -3.48
CA THR A 65 -5.65 -8.38 -3.33
C THR A 65 -4.18 -8.75 -3.10
N ASP A 66 -3.95 -9.77 -2.28
CA ASP A 66 -2.63 -10.40 -2.13
C ASP A 66 -2.40 -11.50 -3.20
N ASP A 67 -3.47 -11.93 -3.89
CA ASP A 67 -3.45 -13.07 -4.82
C ASP A 67 -2.88 -12.68 -6.19
N VAL A 68 -1.58 -12.46 -6.24
CA VAL A 68 -0.83 -12.14 -7.46
C VAL A 68 0.43 -13.02 -7.57
N TYR A 69 0.89 -13.27 -8.80
CA TYR A 69 2.07 -14.10 -9.05
C TYR A 69 3.36 -13.47 -8.50
N ALA A 70 3.62 -12.22 -8.84
CA ALA A 70 4.81 -11.49 -8.45
C ALA A 70 4.56 -9.99 -8.45
N LYS A 71 5.35 -9.25 -7.70
CA LYS A 71 5.35 -7.78 -7.62
C LYS A 71 6.65 -7.20 -8.20
N GLY A 72 6.62 -5.93 -8.58
CA GLY A 72 7.77 -5.23 -9.17
C GLY A 72 8.66 -4.52 -8.15
N GLY A 73 8.43 -4.74 -6.86
CA GLY A 73 9.14 -4.20 -5.73
C GLY A 73 8.40 -4.52 -4.45
N ILE A 74 8.93 -4.07 -3.32
CA ILE A 74 8.35 -4.27 -2.00
C ILE A 74 7.37 -3.13 -1.70
N ASP A 75 6.14 -3.45 -1.37
CA ASP A 75 5.15 -2.47 -0.92
C ASP A 75 5.45 -2.03 0.52
N LEU A 76 5.67 -0.75 0.75
CA LEU A 76 5.69 -0.17 2.08
C LEU A 76 4.43 0.66 2.29
N MET A 77 3.59 0.27 3.24
CA MET A 77 2.30 0.91 3.52
C MET A 77 2.19 1.28 4.99
N VAL A 78 1.61 2.44 5.28
CA VAL A 78 1.37 2.91 6.65
C VAL A 78 -0.13 3.07 6.88
N PHE A 79 -0.65 2.42 7.91
CA PHE A 79 -2.04 2.39 8.30
C PHE A 79 -2.22 3.09 9.64
N GLY A 80 -2.99 4.15 9.68
CA GLY A 80 -3.20 4.94 10.89
C GLY A 80 -3.54 6.39 10.56
N SER A 81 -3.12 7.29 11.46
CA SER A 81 -3.44 8.72 11.38
C SER A 81 -2.19 9.58 11.48
N ALA A 82 -2.22 10.74 10.85
CA ALA A 82 -1.31 11.83 11.22
C ALA A 82 -1.71 12.35 12.59
N LYS A 83 -0.75 12.45 13.51
CA LYS A 83 -0.97 12.91 14.88
C LYS A 83 -0.18 14.17 15.20
N ALA A 84 -0.82 15.07 15.93
CA ALA A 84 -0.18 16.26 16.43
C ALA A 84 0.78 15.92 17.57
N LEU A 85 1.96 16.54 17.56
CA LEU A 85 2.98 16.35 18.59
C LEU A 85 2.41 16.67 19.99
N ASN A 86 2.61 15.76 20.94
CA ASN A 86 2.12 15.86 22.33
C ASN A 86 0.60 16.08 22.43
N GLY A 87 -0.19 15.72 21.42
CA GLY A 87 -1.63 15.95 21.37
C GLY A 87 -2.05 17.42 21.28
N LEU A 88 -1.12 18.35 21.02
CA LEU A 88 -1.41 19.78 20.91
C LEU A 88 -1.97 20.10 19.51
N PRO A 89 -3.17 20.72 19.41
CA PRO A 89 -3.79 20.99 18.12
C PRO A 89 -2.90 21.82 17.19
N VAL A 90 -2.77 21.37 15.94
CA VAL A 90 -2.04 22.05 14.87
C VAL A 90 -2.95 22.24 13.65
N THR A 91 -2.65 23.22 12.80
CA THR A 91 -3.43 23.46 11.58
C THR A 91 -2.88 22.70 10.37
N GLU A 92 -1.60 22.35 10.41
CA GLU A 92 -0.93 21.51 9.41
C GLU A 92 0.17 20.67 10.05
N SER A 93 0.49 19.54 9.44
CA SER A 93 1.59 18.66 9.81
C SER A 93 2.20 18.00 8.58
N GLU A 94 3.30 17.29 8.79
CA GLU A 94 3.95 16.47 7.77
C GLU A 94 4.00 15.03 8.24
N VAL A 95 3.89 14.11 7.29
CA VAL A 95 4.23 12.71 7.52
C VAL A 95 5.39 12.35 6.60
N VAL A 96 6.44 11.79 7.19
CA VAL A 96 7.68 11.45 6.49
C VAL A 96 7.96 9.96 6.69
N VAL A 97 8.19 9.25 5.60
CA VAL A 97 8.63 7.85 5.61
C VAL A 97 10.12 7.81 5.30
N ASN A 98 10.90 7.19 6.19
CA ASN A 98 12.34 7.09 6.06
C ASN A 98 12.79 5.62 6.03
N ILE A 99 13.90 5.37 5.33
CA ILE A 99 14.70 4.15 5.43
C ILE A 99 16.13 4.56 5.78
N ASN A 100 16.68 4.02 6.88
CA ASN A 100 18.02 4.35 7.37
C ASN A 100 18.23 5.86 7.51
N ASN A 101 17.25 6.56 8.11
CA ASN A 101 17.22 8.02 8.30
C ASN A 101 17.25 8.85 7.00
N LYS A 102 16.97 8.23 5.85
CA LYS A 102 16.82 8.93 4.57
C LYS A 102 15.35 9.01 4.20
N PRO A 103 14.77 10.21 4.00
CA PRO A 103 13.39 10.35 3.59
C PRO A 103 13.21 9.80 2.16
N ILE A 104 12.27 8.87 2.02
CA ILE A 104 11.88 8.29 0.73
C ILE A 104 10.56 8.86 0.21
N HIS A 105 9.67 9.27 1.13
CA HIS A 105 8.38 9.87 0.77
C HIS A 105 7.90 10.84 1.84
N LYS A 106 7.21 11.92 1.40
CA LYS A 106 6.63 12.95 2.28
C LYS A 106 5.26 13.37 1.77
N ILE A 107 4.34 13.58 2.70
CA ILE A 107 3.04 14.17 2.44
C ILE A 107 2.77 15.33 3.41
N LYS A 108 1.93 16.27 2.98
CA LYS A 108 1.38 17.34 3.82
C LYS A 108 -0.02 16.95 4.29
N VAL A 109 -0.30 17.24 5.55
CA VAL A 109 -1.61 17.01 6.16
C VAL A 109 -2.12 18.34 6.72
N TYR A 110 -3.35 18.69 6.32
CA TYR A 110 -4.01 19.93 6.73
C TYR A 110 -5.28 19.62 7.51
N GLY A 111 -5.60 20.44 8.47
CA GLY A 111 -6.93 20.47 9.04
C GLY A 111 -8.00 20.79 7.98
N LYS A 112 -9.25 20.76 8.35
CA LYS A 112 -10.34 21.02 7.41
C LYS A 112 -10.22 22.40 6.77
N ARG A 113 -10.30 22.45 5.43
CA ARG A 113 -10.31 23.66 4.61
C ARG A 113 -11.49 23.63 3.65
N THR A 114 -12.00 24.83 3.29
CA THR A 114 -13.09 24.99 2.35
C THR A 114 -12.77 26.07 1.31
N TRP A 115 -13.40 25.96 0.14
CA TRP A 115 -13.35 27.02 -0.86
C TRP A 115 -14.26 28.19 -0.47
N LYS A 116 -13.70 29.40 -0.36
CA LYS A 116 -14.43 30.65 -0.07
C LYS A 116 -14.55 31.47 -1.34
N SER A 117 -15.73 32.01 -1.61
CA SER A 117 -15.96 32.95 -2.70
C SER A 117 -15.82 34.38 -2.21
N PHE A 118 -14.99 35.17 -2.91
CA PHE A 118 -14.85 36.61 -2.67
C PHE A 118 -14.69 37.31 -4.00
N LEU A 119 -15.58 38.28 -4.29
CA LEU A 119 -15.60 39.08 -5.53
C LEU A 119 -15.46 38.24 -6.82
N GLY A 120 -16.14 37.10 -6.86
CA GLY A 120 -16.08 36.20 -8.00
C GLY A 120 -14.83 35.30 -8.10
N SER A 121 -13.87 35.44 -7.21
CA SER A 121 -12.70 34.55 -7.10
C SER A 121 -12.87 33.54 -5.99
N LEU A 122 -12.23 32.35 -6.12
CA LEU A 122 -12.15 31.38 -5.05
C LEU A 122 -10.80 31.47 -4.34
N SER A 123 -10.85 31.40 -3.03
CA SER A 123 -9.70 31.29 -2.14
C SER A 123 -9.89 30.12 -1.18
N ILE A 124 -8.80 29.62 -0.62
CA ILE A 124 -8.83 28.55 0.38
C ILE A 124 -8.95 29.18 1.76
N SER A 125 -9.82 28.64 2.63
CA SER A 125 -9.89 29.04 4.03
C SER A 125 -8.60 28.71 4.79
N ALA A 126 -8.34 29.38 5.91
CA ALA A 126 -7.37 28.89 6.87
C ALA A 126 -7.75 27.47 7.30
N PRO A 127 -6.78 26.56 7.53
CA PRO A 127 -7.04 25.23 8.05
C PRO A 127 -7.59 25.31 9.49
N GLU A 128 -8.57 24.47 9.81
CA GLU A 128 -9.04 24.29 11.18
C GLU A 128 -8.00 23.50 12.00
N PRO A 129 -7.84 23.75 13.32
CA PRO A 129 -6.97 22.95 14.15
C PRO A 129 -7.41 21.48 14.23
N PHE A 130 -6.44 20.55 14.31
CA PHE A 130 -6.67 19.12 14.50
C PHE A 130 -5.61 18.50 15.41
N THR A 131 -5.94 17.41 16.06
CA THR A 131 -5.01 16.55 16.79
C THR A 131 -4.70 15.27 16.06
N GLU A 132 -5.65 14.81 15.21
CA GLU A 132 -5.54 13.57 14.47
C GLU A 132 -6.30 13.66 13.14
N ILE A 133 -5.71 13.11 12.05
CA ILE A 133 -6.35 12.96 10.74
C ILE A 133 -5.99 11.59 10.16
N PRO A 134 -6.99 10.73 9.85
CA PRO A 134 -6.75 9.43 9.23
C PRO A 134 -6.04 9.54 7.87
N LEU A 135 -4.99 8.72 7.68
CA LEU A 135 -4.17 8.70 6.46
C LEU A 135 -4.76 7.75 5.41
N THR A 136 -6.03 7.94 5.07
CA THR A 136 -6.77 7.12 4.13
C THR A 136 -7.02 7.83 2.81
N LEU A 137 -7.35 7.08 1.75
CA LEU A 137 -7.74 7.62 0.44
C LEU A 137 -8.95 8.57 0.52
N HIS A 138 -9.82 8.42 1.53
CA HIS A 138 -10.95 9.32 1.76
C HIS A 138 -10.54 10.75 2.12
N ASN A 139 -9.36 10.92 2.67
CA ASN A 139 -8.80 12.23 3.04
C ASN A 139 -7.86 12.81 1.97
N ALA A 140 -7.57 12.06 0.91
CA ALA A 140 -6.79 12.48 -0.25
C ALA A 140 -7.67 13.12 -1.33
N PHE A 141 -7.04 13.76 -2.34
CA PHE A 141 -7.75 14.36 -3.47
C PHE A 141 -8.52 13.32 -4.27
N GLY A 142 -9.78 13.62 -4.59
CA GLY A 142 -10.66 12.75 -5.34
C GLY A 142 -12.13 12.97 -4.99
N GLY A 143 -12.91 11.90 -4.99
CA GLY A 143 -14.33 11.89 -4.69
C GLY A 143 -15.19 11.89 -5.94
N THR A 144 -16.44 12.36 -5.81
CA THR A 144 -17.45 12.37 -6.86
C THR A 144 -17.98 13.79 -7.07
N ALA A 145 -17.95 14.27 -8.30
CA ALA A 145 -18.53 15.54 -8.70
C ALA A 145 -19.90 15.34 -9.38
N LYS A 146 -20.74 16.38 -9.41
CA LYS A 146 -22.02 16.37 -10.08
C LYS A 146 -21.95 17.04 -11.45
N TRP A 147 -22.43 16.37 -12.47
CA TRP A 147 -22.52 16.89 -13.83
C TRP A 147 -23.89 16.54 -14.44
N ASP A 148 -24.69 17.55 -14.73
CA ASP A 148 -26.03 17.38 -15.34
C ASP A 148 -26.91 16.34 -14.61
N GLY A 149 -26.88 16.35 -13.28
CA GLY A 149 -27.62 15.38 -12.46
C GLY A 149 -26.97 14.00 -12.31
N LEU A 150 -25.86 13.76 -12.98
CA LEU A 150 -25.07 12.53 -12.86
C LEU A 150 -23.95 12.69 -11.84
N GLU A 151 -23.66 11.61 -11.13
CA GLU A 151 -22.47 11.52 -10.27
C GLU A 151 -21.31 10.96 -11.08
N ILE A 152 -20.21 11.72 -11.14
CA ILE A 152 -18.99 11.35 -11.87
C ILE A 152 -17.88 11.16 -10.86
N PRO A 153 -17.46 9.91 -10.60
CA PRO A 153 -16.34 9.62 -9.72
C PRO A 153 -15.03 10.06 -10.35
N TYR A 154 -14.11 10.58 -9.54
CA TYR A 154 -12.76 10.89 -10.00
C TYR A 154 -11.98 9.59 -10.27
N PRO A 155 -11.54 9.32 -11.50
CA PRO A 155 -10.95 8.03 -11.85
C PRO A 155 -9.67 7.69 -11.07
N ALA A 156 -8.92 8.73 -10.65
CA ALA A 156 -7.68 8.55 -9.90
C ALA A 156 -7.89 8.28 -8.40
N ASN A 157 -9.06 8.62 -7.85
CA ASN A 157 -9.46 8.30 -6.48
C ASN A 157 -10.96 8.55 -6.27
N PRO A 158 -11.83 7.59 -6.51
CA PRO A 158 -13.28 7.77 -6.31
C PRO A 158 -13.68 7.90 -4.83
N TYR A 159 -12.82 7.47 -3.90
CA TYR A 159 -13.08 7.50 -2.45
C TYR A 159 -12.81 8.85 -1.81
N GLY A 160 -12.01 9.70 -2.45
CA GLY A 160 -11.46 10.94 -1.90
C GLY A 160 -12.44 12.09 -1.77
N LYS A 161 -11.91 13.30 -1.68
CA LYS A 161 -12.68 14.55 -1.62
C LYS A 161 -11.93 15.70 -2.31
N GLY A 162 -12.68 16.75 -2.66
CA GLY A 162 -12.09 17.94 -3.28
C GLY A 162 -12.17 18.00 -4.81
N TYR A 163 -12.74 17.00 -5.46
CA TYR A 163 -12.97 16.96 -6.89
C TYR A 163 -14.30 17.63 -7.24
N TYR A 164 -14.26 18.68 -8.06
CA TYR A 164 -15.41 19.45 -8.50
C TYR A 164 -15.34 19.72 -9.99
N HIS A 165 -16.48 19.67 -10.69
CA HIS A 165 -16.57 19.99 -12.12
C HIS A 165 -16.86 21.45 -12.38
N LYS A 166 -17.58 22.13 -11.49
CA LYS A 166 -17.97 23.54 -11.61
C LYS A 166 -17.49 24.33 -10.41
N LYS A 167 -17.17 25.59 -10.64
CA LYS A 167 -16.72 26.52 -9.60
C LYS A 167 -17.77 26.68 -8.49
N GLU A 168 -19.02 26.74 -8.89
CA GLU A 168 -20.19 26.91 -8.01
C GLU A 168 -20.31 25.70 -7.05
N GLU A 169 -19.99 24.51 -7.55
CA GLU A 169 -19.98 23.28 -6.75
C GLU A 169 -18.84 23.28 -5.70
N ALA A 170 -17.73 23.92 -6.00
CA ALA A 170 -16.63 24.02 -5.05
C ALA A 170 -16.91 24.97 -3.89
N ILE A 171 -17.74 26.03 -4.09
CA ILE A 171 -18.00 27.08 -3.09
C ILE A 171 -18.58 26.46 -1.80
N GLY A 172 -17.92 26.72 -0.67
CA GLY A 172 -18.30 26.22 0.65
C GLY A 172 -17.92 24.76 0.90
N ASN A 173 -17.50 24.03 -0.12
CA ASN A 173 -17.13 22.62 -0.04
C ASN A 173 -15.66 22.41 0.29
N VAL A 174 -15.34 21.19 0.74
CA VAL A 174 -14.05 20.86 1.36
C VAL A 174 -12.92 20.61 0.36
N LEU A 175 -11.70 20.88 0.77
CA LEU A 175 -10.47 20.40 0.14
C LEU A 175 -10.04 19.07 0.79
N PRO A 176 -9.16 18.29 0.13
CA PRO A 176 -8.54 17.13 0.78
C PRO A 176 -7.70 17.56 1.99
N ASN A 177 -7.56 16.67 2.96
CA ASN A 177 -6.65 16.88 4.07
C ASN A 177 -5.21 16.52 3.70
N ILE A 178 -5.03 15.52 2.81
CA ILE A 178 -3.73 14.98 2.41
C ILE A 178 -3.38 15.52 1.03
N GLU A 179 -2.20 16.14 0.93
CA GLU A 179 -1.67 16.68 -0.33
C GLU A 179 -0.22 16.24 -0.55
N HIS A 180 0.19 16.26 -1.82
CA HIS A 180 1.61 16.09 -2.17
C HIS A 180 2.46 17.16 -1.51
N TYR A 181 3.61 16.77 -0.98
CA TYR A 181 4.52 17.70 -0.29
C TYR A 181 4.91 18.89 -1.18
N ASN A 182 5.24 18.65 -2.45
CA ASN A 182 5.72 19.65 -3.39
C ASN A 182 4.67 20.16 -4.39
N ASN A 183 3.46 19.59 -4.41
CA ASN A 183 2.41 19.96 -5.36
C ASN A 183 1.08 20.20 -4.64
N ARG A 184 0.95 21.40 -4.08
CA ARG A 184 -0.23 21.80 -3.29
C ARG A 184 -1.39 22.22 -4.18
N ILE A 185 -2.60 22.02 -3.70
CA ILE A 185 -3.82 22.51 -4.34
C ILE A 185 -3.94 24.01 -4.13
N THR A 186 -3.96 24.78 -5.22
CA THR A 186 -4.08 26.23 -5.18
C THR A 186 -5.31 26.73 -5.94
N LYS A 187 -5.91 25.89 -6.79
CA LYS A 187 -7.09 26.20 -7.60
C LYS A 187 -8.09 25.06 -7.52
N TRP A 188 -9.38 25.37 -7.53
CA TRP A 188 -10.47 24.39 -7.43
C TRP A 188 -10.47 23.36 -8.58
N ASN A 189 -9.93 23.71 -9.74
CA ASN A 189 -9.82 22.87 -10.93
C ASN A 189 -8.40 22.30 -11.14
N SER A 190 -7.54 22.34 -10.14
CA SER A 190 -6.23 21.68 -10.18
C SER A 190 -6.40 20.19 -9.82
N TRP A 191 -6.82 19.42 -10.82
CA TRP A 191 -6.99 17.98 -10.64
C TRP A 191 -5.66 17.27 -10.64
N GLN A 192 -5.42 16.47 -9.63
CA GLN A 192 -4.15 15.75 -9.44
C GLN A 192 -4.40 14.33 -8.93
N GLU A 193 -3.42 13.47 -9.11
CA GLU A 193 -3.44 12.14 -8.49
C GLU A 193 -3.44 12.30 -6.96
N PRO A 194 -4.06 11.37 -6.20
CA PRO A 194 -4.07 11.43 -4.75
C PRO A 194 -2.66 11.27 -4.19
N ALA A 195 -2.36 11.99 -3.11
CA ALA A 195 -1.19 11.73 -2.26
C ALA A 195 -1.57 10.79 -1.12
N GLY A 196 -0.64 9.96 -0.66
CA GLY A 196 -0.87 9.08 0.47
C GLY A 196 0.29 8.16 0.78
N ILE A 197 0.09 7.33 1.79
CA ILE A 197 1.09 6.36 2.29
C ILE A 197 0.46 4.99 2.66
N THR A 198 -0.83 4.83 2.44
CA THR A 198 -1.59 3.61 2.74
C THR A 198 -1.68 2.69 1.50
N SER A 199 -2.62 1.76 1.49
CA SER A 199 -2.93 0.97 0.29
C SER A 199 -3.44 1.84 -0.86
N PHE A 200 -3.06 1.49 -2.09
CA PHE A 200 -3.41 2.22 -3.31
C PHE A 200 -4.03 1.28 -4.38
N PRO A 201 -5.25 0.79 -4.18
CA PRO A 201 -5.90 -0.15 -5.09
C PRO A 201 -6.58 0.54 -6.28
N ILE A 202 -5.99 1.61 -6.82
CA ILE A 202 -6.58 2.41 -7.91
C ILE A 202 -6.13 1.88 -9.28
N MET A 203 -6.96 1.03 -9.85
CA MET A 203 -6.64 0.29 -11.08
C MET A 203 -6.36 1.20 -12.28
N SER A 204 -7.05 2.32 -12.43
CA SER A 204 -6.83 3.29 -13.52
C SER A 204 -5.42 3.87 -13.51
N ILE A 205 -4.89 4.22 -12.33
CA ILE A 205 -3.53 4.75 -12.17
C ILE A 205 -2.49 3.65 -12.35
N LYS A 206 -2.73 2.47 -11.77
CA LYS A 206 -1.86 1.31 -11.97
C LYS A 206 -1.72 0.96 -13.44
N ALA A 207 -2.84 0.94 -14.19
CA ALA A 207 -2.85 0.69 -15.62
C ALA A 207 -2.09 1.78 -16.40
N LYS A 208 -2.41 3.06 -16.15
CA LYS A 208 -1.74 4.20 -16.78
C LYS A 208 -0.21 4.14 -16.64
N ASN A 209 0.30 3.74 -15.48
CA ASN A 209 1.72 3.78 -15.17
C ASN A 209 2.48 2.49 -15.59
N ASN A 210 1.79 1.37 -15.75
CA ASN A 210 2.41 0.06 -15.88
C ASN A 210 2.02 -0.74 -17.13
N LEU A 211 1.03 -0.30 -17.89
CA LEU A 211 0.73 -0.88 -19.20
C LEU A 211 1.58 -0.21 -20.28
N VAL A 212 2.23 -1.01 -21.11
CA VAL A 212 2.88 -0.56 -22.33
C VAL A 212 2.01 -1.02 -23.50
N LEU A 213 1.54 -0.07 -24.29
CA LEU A 213 0.75 -0.34 -25.48
C LEU A 213 1.66 -0.40 -26.70
N ASN A 214 1.25 -1.14 -27.73
CA ASN A 214 1.91 -1.12 -29.04
C ASN A 214 1.81 0.29 -29.68
N GLU A 215 2.52 0.51 -30.76
CA GLU A 215 2.60 1.82 -31.47
C GLU A 215 1.21 2.35 -31.84
N GLU A 216 0.28 1.48 -32.26
CA GLU A 216 -1.08 1.82 -32.60
C GLU A 216 -2.01 2.04 -31.39
N LYS A 217 -1.51 1.82 -30.16
CA LYS A 217 -2.28 1.84 -28.90
C LYS A 217 -3.51 0.92 -28.87
N SER A 218 -3.53 -0.09 -29.72
CA SER A 218 -4.65 -1.04 -29.89
C SER A 218 -4.51 -2.30 -29.02
N LYS A 219 -3.29 -2.64 -28.58
CA LYS A 219 -3.00 -3.84 -27.79
C LYS A 219 -2.01 -3.57 -26.66
N ILE A 220 -2.16 -4.31 -25.57
CA ILE A 220 -1.16 -4.33 -24.49
C ILE A 220 0.02 -5.19 -24.98
N GLU A 221 1.19 -4.55 -25.13
CA GLU A 221 2.42 -5.20 -25.50
C GLU A 221 3.16 -5.77 -24.28
N LYS A 222 3.14 -5.02 -23.17
CA LYS A 222 3.82 -5.41 -21.94
C LYS A 222 3.07 -4.91 -20.71
N LEU A 223 3.04 -5.76 -19.68
CA LEU A 223 2.59 -5.42 -18.34
C LEU A 223 3.80 -5.44 -17.39
N LYS A 224 4.11 -4.28 -16.79
CA LYS A 224 5.19 -4.19 -15.79
C LYS A 224 4.73 -4.82 -14.48
N LEU A 225 5.62 -5.52 -13.78
CA LEU A 225 5.30 -6.15 -12.50
C LEU A 225 4.83 -5.16 -11.42
N LYS A 226 5.24 -3.89 -11.49
CA LYS A 226 4.75 -2.82 -10.60
C LYS A 226 3.24 -2.58 -10.67
N PHE A 227 2.55 -3.07 -11.71
CA PHE A 227 1.08 -3.10 -11.77
C PHE A 227 0.45 -3.88 -10.62
N PHE A 228 1.13 -4.92 -10.13
CA PHE A 228 0.65 -5.80 -9.07
C PHE A 228 1.03 -5.32 -7.65
N ASN A 229 1.73 -4.21 -7.54
CA ASN A 229 2.03 -3.59 -6.25
C ASN A 229 0.78 -2.91 -5.67
N SER A 230 0.70 -2.84 -4.35
CA SER A 230 -0.46 -2.35 -3.59
C SER A 230 -0.19 -1.01 -2.88
N ALA A 231 1.07 -0.57 -2.81
CA ALA A 231 1.46 0.71 -2.23
C ALA A 231 1.35 1.87 -3.22
N PHE A 232 1.39 3.10 -2.73
CA PHE A 232 1.63 4.27 -3.56
C PHE A 232 2.94 4.12 -4.35
N PRO A 233 3.03 4.64 -5.60
CA PRO A 233 4.19 4.43 -6.47
C PRO A 233 5.53 4.81 -5.83
N GLU A 234 5.55 5.85 -4.99
CA GLU A 234 6.74 6.34 -4.29
C GLU A 234 7.18 5.44 -3.12
N LEU A 235 6.29 4.54 -2.69
CA LEU A 235 6.52 3.56 -1.63
C LEU A 235 6.65 2.12 -2.13
N ILE A 236 6.85 1.94 -3.43
CA ILE A 236 7.29 0.69 -4.03
C ILE A 236 8.82 0.70 -4.05
N ILE A 237 9.42 0.16 -3.00
CA ILE A 237 10.88 0.14 -2.80
C ILE A 237 11.52 -1.07 -3.48
N GLU A 238 12.76 -0.96 -3.90
CA GLU A 238 13.43 -2.02 -4.66
C GLU A 238 13.91 -3.15 -3.75
N GLU A 239 14.50 -2.80 -2.60
CA GLU A 239 15.02 -3.77 -1.65
C GLU A 239 15.02 -3.22 -0.22
N VAL A 240 15.02 -4.13 0.74
CA VAL A 240 15.33 -3.87 2.15
C VAL A 240 16.27 -4.96 2.66
N ASN A 241 17.19 -4.58 3.52
CA ASN A 241 18.14 -5.50 4.13
C ASN A 241 17.76 -5.79 5.58
N ILE A 242 18.26 -6.90 6.11
CA ILE A 242 18.16 -7.21 7.54
C ILE A 242 18.81 -6.06 8.32
N MET A 243 18.15 -5.61 9.39
CA MET A 243 18.54 -4.49 10.25
C MET A 243 18.40 -3.09 9.60
N ASP A 244 17.92 -2.98 8.37
CA ASP A 244 17.49 -1.65 7.88
C ASP A 244 16.39 -1.09 8.81
N THR A 245 16.54 0.17 9.21
CA THR A 245 15.55 0.86 10.04
C THR A 245 14.54 1.55 9.17
N ILE A 246 13.25 1.24 9.35
CA ILE A 246 12.14 1.99 8.78
C ILE A 246 11.58 2.89 9.88
N SER A 247 11.45 4.18 9.60
CA SER A 247 10.83 5.12 10.54
C SER A 247 9.81 6.01 9.85
N ILE A 248 8.74 6.32 10.59
CA ILE A 248 7.65 7.18 10.13
C ILE A 248 7.48 8.31 11.15
N GLU A 249 7.61 9.55 10.68
CA GLU A 249 7.38 10.74 11.47
C GLU A 249 5.95 11.26 11.29
N GLY A 250 5.39 11.88 12.32
CA GLY A 250 4.07 12.51 12.28
C GLY A 250 2.88 11.56 12.45
N VAL A 251 3.12 10.30 12.87
CA VAL A 251 2.07 9.28 13.06
C VAL A 251 1.87 8.87 14.53
N THR A 252 2.64 9.45 15.44
CA THR A 252 2.51 9.25 16.88
C THR A 252 2.60 10.59 17.61
N GLU A 253 2.09 10.68 18.82
CA GLU A 253 2.24 11.90 19.65
C GLU A 253 3.70 12.18 20.04
N SER A 254 4.57 11.17 20.02
CA SER A 254 6.03 11.32 20.20
C SER A 254 6.76 11.70 18.91
N ASN A 255 6.05 11.93 17.83
CA ASN A 255 6.48 12.26 16.48
C ASN A 255 7.00 11.07 15.66
N GLN A 256 7.67 10.07 16.22
CA GLN A 256 8.33 9.02 15.46
C GLN A 256 7.84 7.63 15.87
N PHE A 257 7.67 6.77 14.87
CA PHE A 257 7.50 5.33 14.99
C PHE A 257 8.60 4.65 14.19
N ALA A 258 9.36 3.74 14.78
CA ALA A 258 10.49 3.09 14.11
C ALA A 258 10.58 1.61 14.44
N PHE A 259 11.18 0.84 13.52
CA PHE A 259 11.50 -0.57 13.73
C PHE A 259 12.60 -1.02 12.77
N ASN A 260 13.27 -2.12 13.13
CA ASN A 260 14.32 -2.74 12.33
C ASN A 260 13.78 -3.97 11.58
N ILE A 261 14.16 -4.13 10.31
CA ILE A 261 13.79 -5.30 9.50
C ILE A 261 14.37 -6.57 10.13
N PRO A 262 13.53 -7.59 10.43
CA PRO A 262 13.98 -8.81 11.10
C PRO A 262 14.72 -9.74 10.14
N SER A 263 15.44 -10.72 10.71
CA SER A 263 15.95 -11.83 9.93
C SER A 263 14.80 -12.64 9.31
N ASN A 264 15.01 -13.07 8.06
CA ASN A 264 14.03 -13.90 7.36
C ASN A 264 14.36 -15.40 7.59
N ASN A 265 13.52 -16.06 8.36
CA ASN A 265 13.64 -17.47 8.70
C ASN A 265 12.61 -18.37 7.97
N LEU A 266 11.97 -17.88 6.89
CA LEU A 266 11.02 -18.66 6.11
C LEU A 266 11.70 -19.35 4.93
N GLU A 267 11.52 -20.66 4.83
CA GLU A 267 11.99 -21.49 3.72
C GLU A 267 10.86 -22.32 3.10
N ILE A 268 10.96 -22.51 1.80
CA ILE A 268 10.12 -23.45 1.04
C ILE A 268 10.98 -24.65 0.66
N ASP A 269 10.58 -25.84 1.11
CA ASP A 269 11.04 -27.11 0.59
C ASP A 269 10.18 -27.52 -0.60
N ILE A 270 10.82 -27.88 -1.69
CA ILE A 270 10.16 -28.18 -2.98
C ILE A 270 10.59 -29.58 -3.40
N ILE A 271 9.62 -30.45 -3.66
CA ILE A 271 9.81 -31.78 -4.26
C ILE A 271 9.11 -31.79 -5.61
N LEU A 272 9.88 -32.00 -6.68
CA LEU A 272 9.40 -32.14 -8.06
C LEU A 272 10.00 -33.42 -8.63
N GLY A 273 9.23 -34.50 -8.61
CA GLY A 273 9.72 -35.85 -8.91
C GLY A 273 10.88 -36.22 -7.98
N ASP A 274 12.05 -36.49 -8.55
CA ASP A 274 13.26 -36.83 -7.78
C ASP A 274 14.06 -35.60 -7.31
N LYS A 275 13.67 -34.39 -7.74
CA LYS A 275 14.37 -33.14 -7.40
C LYS A 275 13.88 -32.60 -6.06
N LYS A 276 14.84 -32.32 -5.17
CA LYS A 276 14.59 -31.66 -3.88
C LYS A 276 15.34 -30.32 -3.85
N LEU A 277 14.63 -29.24 -3.56
CA LEU A 277 15.18 -27.89 -3.50
C LEU A 277 14.73 -27.21 -2.22
N LYS A 278 15.57 -26.30 -1.71
CA LYS A 278 15.23 -25.38 -0.62
C LYS A 278 15.41 -23.95 -1.09
N ARG A 279 14.48 -23.07 -0.75
CA ARG A 279 14.51 -21.66 -1.15
C ARG A 279 13.98 -20.79 -0.02
N LYS A 280 14.67 -19.67 0.22
CA LYS A 280 14.15 -18.61 1.11
C LYS A 280 13.04 -17.84 0.41
N MET A 281 12.06 -17.41 1.18
CA MET A 281 11.04 -16.48 0.70
C MET A 281 11.59 -15.05 0.72
N ASN A 282 11.13 -14.20 -0.19
CA ASN A 282 11.51 -12.80 -0.25
C ASN A 282 10.43 -11.92 0.39
N ILE A 283 10.83 -10.84 1.04
CA ILE A 283 9.90 -9.80 1.50
C ILE A 283 9.27 -9.18 0.25
N ASP A 284 7.94 -9.03 0.26
CA ASP A 284 7.20 -8.38 -0.83
C ASP A 284 6.23 -7.29 -0.34
N GLN A 285 5.98 -7.22 0.97
CA GLN A 285 5.09 -6.22 1.52
C GLN A 285 5.39 -5.97 3.00
N ILE A 286 5.38 -4.71 3.41
CA ILE A 286 5.55 -4.26 4.79
C ILE A 286 4.39 -3.32 5.09
N GLY A 287 3.55 -3.68 6.05
CA GLY A 287 2.46 -2.85 6.53
C GLY A 287 2.73 -2.39 7.97
N VAL A 288 2.69 -1.10 8.20
CA VAL A 288 3.01 -0.47 9.47
C VAL A 288 1.75 0.06 10.11
N ILE A 289 1.48 -0.30 11.36
CA ILE A 289 0.26 0.07 12.12
C ILE A 289 0.69 0.73 13.43
N PRO A 290 1.05 2.02 13.40
CA PRO A 290 1.64 2.72 14.56
C PRO A 290 0.74 2.71 15.81
N ASP A 291 -0.56 2.89 15.62
CA ASP A 291 -1.55 2.94 16.72
C ASP A 291 -1.63 1.63 17.51
N LYS A 292 -1.35 0.52 16.85
CA LYS A 292 -1.33 -0.82 17.48
C LYS A 292 0.07 -1.27 17.89
N LYS A 293 1.10 -0.47 17.62
CA LYS A 293 2.52 -0.86 17.74
C LYS A 293 2.81 -2.18 17.01
N LYS A 294 2.25 -2.35 15.81
CA LYS A 294 2.39 -3.57 15.01
C LYS A 294 2.93 -3.30 13.62
N VAL A 295 3.60 -4.31 13.08
CA VAL A 295 4.05 -4.39 11.69
C VAL A 295 3.68 -5.76 11.17
N PHE A 296 3.10 -5.84 9.97
CA PHE A 296 3.04 -7.11 9.26
C PHE A 296 4.05 -7.12 8.10
N ILE A 297 4.68 -8.28 7.88
CA ILE A 297 5.56 -8.50 6.75
C ILE A 297 5.02 -9.70 5.97
N SER A 298 4.80 -9.49 4.67
CA SER A 298 4.46 -10.57 3.76
C SER A 298 5.71 -11.01 3.01
N TYR A 299 5.82 -12.30 2.84
CA TYR A 299 6.88 -12.96 2.11
C TYR A 299 6.27 -13.69 0.93
N ARG A 300 6.97 -13.70 -0.21
CA ARG A 300 6.52 -14.35 -1.43
C ARG A 300 7.63 -15.19 -2.04
N PHE A 301 7.24 -16.33 -2.58
CA PHE A 301 8.09 -17.17 -3.40
C PHE A 301 7.37 -17.49 -4.73
N PRO A 302 7.62 -16.72 -5.80
CA PRO A 302 7.10 -17.00 -7.13
C PRO A 302 7.98 -18.03 -7.84
N PHE A 303 7.37 -18.97 -8.52
CA PHE A 303 8.08 -19.93 -9.35
C PHE A 303 7.21 -20.48 -10.49
N ARG A 304 7.85 -21.15 -11.45
CA ARG A 304 7.19 -21.78 -12.59
C ARG A 304 7.61 -23.24 -12.68
N TYR A 305 6.69 -24.08 -13.05
CA TYR A 305 6.98 -25.49 -13.30
C TYR A 305 6.16 -26.02 -14.46
N THR A 306 6.73 -27.00 -15.18
CA THR A 306 6.04 -27.73 -16.25
C THR A 306 5.19 -28.84 -15.64
N ILE A 307 4.00 -29.02 -16.14
CA ILE A 307 3.10 -30.10 -15.71
C ILE A 307 3.62 -31.42 -16.27
N ASN A 308 3.99 -32.33 -15.37
CA ASN A 308 4.16 -33.74 -15.69
C ASN A 308 3.10 -34.54 -14.91
N PRO A 309 2.12 -35.19 -15.57
CA PRO A 309 0.99 -35.83 -14.90
C PRO A 309 1.37 -36.90 -13.86
N MET A 310 2.52 -37.54 -14.04
CA MET A 310 2.97 -38.65 -13.17
C MET A 310 3.98 -38.18 -12.10
N GLU A 311 4.28 -36.90 -12.04
CA GLU A 311 5.29 -36.37 -11.12
C GLU A 311 4.69 -35.98 -9.78
N ILE A 312 5.35 -36.42 -8.68
CA ILE A 312 5.04 -35.94 -7.32
C ILE A 312 5.45 -34.47 -7.22
N ARG A 313 4.56 -33.65 -6.69
CA ARG A 313 4.77 -32.22 -6.46
C ARG A 313 4.29 -31.85 -5.08
N GLU A 314 5.26 -31.60 -4.21
CA GLU A 314 5.03 -31.19 -2.83
C GLU A 314 5.79 -29.90 -2.53
N PHE A 315 5.18 -29.05 -1.77
CA PHE A 315 5.74 -27.78 -1.31
C PHE A 315 5.47 -27.66 0.18
N SER A 316 6.50 -27.45 0.96
CA SER A 316 6.38 -27.33 2.42
C SER A 316 6.96 -25.99 2.88
N LEU A 317 6.16 -25.17 3.56
CA LEU A 317 6.60 -23.95 4.21
C LEU A 317 7.12 -24.30 5.62
N ASN A 318 8.34 -23.88 5.91
CA ASN A 318 9.01 -24.12 7.17
C ASN A 318 9.62 -22.86 7.75
N THR A 319 9.85 -22.85 9.07
CA THR A 319 10.73 -21.89 9.74
C THR A 319 12.08 -22.53 9.99
N THR A 320 13.16 -21.83 9.64
CA THR A 320 14.53 -22.22 10.06
C THR A 320 14.81 -21.69 11.46
N ALA A 321 15.55 -22.48 12.24
CA ALA A 321 15.95 -22.11 13.58
C ALA A 321 16.94 -20.93 13.58
#